data_e3f0685e1cef91be7dfbf25246c03c59
#
_entry.id   e3f0685e1cef91be7dfbf25246c03c59
#
_cell.length_a   1.000
_cell.length_b   1.000
_cell.length_c   1.000
_cell.angle_alpha   90.00
_cell.angle_beta   90.00
_cell.angle_gamma   90.00
#
_symmetry.space_group_name_H-M   'P 1'
#
loop_
_entity.id
_entity.type
_entity.pdbx_description
1 polymer ?
#
loop_
_entity_poly.entity_id
_entity_poly.type
_entity_poly.pdbx_seq_one_letter_code
_entity_poly.pdbx_strand_id
1 'polypeptide(L)'
;MAVTTACTSAASAPQVKPGGRSFTVAAAGDVLIHPELVDQAAKDAKKTGEGEAGLDFGPLLAGIKPVISKADLAICHMETPVGKPRGPFEGYPEFLVPPQILTTLKGVGYDTCSTASNHTYDHGLGAVRRTLNAMDKAGLGHTGSARTPEEAEKINIRDVNGVKVAHLSFSWMSFLNPTPEKEKWAFNQIDTDAIKDAEARAREKGAEVVILSVHWGLEHYNEPSIPQLELAERLTTETGIDLVIGHHAHVVQPIQKVNGTWVAYSLGNQVARHSSPTGLTEEGAIGWFEFRETTDGWDVSARYATTLVDIPPEAEAGEKPPAGAVEDHRVVDVRRALDAPGDLSEERLARYRLAADRTRGFLYNRGAPGGDGLKELTLERD
;
A
#
# COMPACT_ATOMS: atom_id res chain seq x y z
N MET A 1 -57.90 11.67 5.06
CA MET A 1 -56.50 11.59 4.64
C MET A 1 -55.68 11.20 5.88
N ALA A 2 -55.20 9.96 5.96
CA ALA A 2 -54.36 9.50 7.05
C ALA A 2 -52.90 9.68 6.62
N VAL A 3 -52.15 10.49 7.36
CA VAL A 3 -50.72 10.69 7.18
C VAL A 3 -50.02 9.54 7.90
N THR A 4 -49.48 8.59 7.16
CA THR A 4 -48.56 7.55 7.69
C THR A 4 -47.18 8.13 7.86
N THR A 5 -46.81 8.38 9.11
CA THR A 5 -45.42 8.73 9.48
C THR A 5 -44.55 7.48 9.40
N ALA A 6 -43.69 7.42 8.41
CA ALA A 6 -42.64 6.38 8.33
C ALA A 6 -41.57 6.67 9.39
N CYS A 7 -41.51 5.86 10.44
CA CYS A 7 -40.36 5.83 11.36
C CYS A 7 -39.18 5.19 10.64
N THR A 8 -38.23 6.00 10.21
CA THR A 8 -36.87 5.51 9.87
C THR A 8 -36.18 5.14 11.17
N SER A 9 -36.05 3.85 11.44
CA SER A 9 -35.17 3.35 12.50
C SER A 9 -33.75 3.69 12.14
N ALA A 10 -33.11 4.62 12.84
CA ALA A 10 -31.67 4.80 12.82
C ALA A 10 -31.03 3.50 13.29
N ALA A 11 -30.22 2.88 12.44
CA ALA A 11 -29.43 1.74 12.85
C ALA A 11 -28.53 2.18 14.02
N SER A 12 -28.64 1.49 15.17
CA SER A 12 -27.76 1.73 16.33
C SER A 12 -26.33 1.43 15.94
N ALA A 13 -25.39 2.29 16.36
CA ALA A 13 -23.98 2.05 16.17
C ALA A 13 -23.60 0.66 16.75
N PRO A 14 -22.69 -0.11 16.08
CA PRO A 14 -22.29 -1.43 16.55
C PRO A 14 -21.73 -1.34 17.97
N GLN A 15 -22.20 -2.22 18.86
CA GLN A 15 -21.75 -2.23 20.26
C GLN A 15 -20.45 -3.02 20.37
N VAL A 16 -19.38 -2.35 20.82
CA VAL A 16 -18.10 -2.99 21.11
C VAL A 16 -18.32 -4.06 22.18
N LYS A 17 -17.84 -5.26 21.94
CA LYS A 17 -17.92 -6.41 22.85
C LYS A 17 -17.04 -6.16 24.06
N PRO A 18 -17.55 -6.19 25.31
CA PRO A 18 -16.73 -6.07 26.50
C PRO A 18 -15.64 -7.16 26.53
N GLY A 19 -14.36 -6.78 26.60
CA GLY A 19 -13.24 -7.72 26.49
C GLY A 19 -13.02 -8.29 25.10
N GLY A 20 -13.63 -7.68 24.05
CA GLY A 20 -13.45 -8.05 22.65
C GLY A 20 -12.01 -7.84 22.17
N ARG A 21 -11.62 -8.63 21.16
CA ARG A 21 -10.30 -8.53 20.54
C ARG A 21 -10.21 -7.27 19.66
N SER A 22 -9.00 -6.75 19.52
CA SER A 22 -8.72 -5.65 18.61
C SER A 22 -7.33 -5.80 17.99
N PHE A 23 -7.16 -5.26 16.81
CA PHE A 23 -5.86 -5.16 16.15
C PHE A 23 -5.85 -4.01 15.17
N THR A 24 -4.66 -3.58 14.80
CA THR A 24 -4.40 -2.48 13.86
C THR A 24 -3.75 -3.00 12.58
N VAL A 25 -4.17 -2.42 11.45
CA VAL A 25 -3.58 -2.69 10.13
C VAL A 25 -3.01 -1.40 9.57
N ALA A 26 -1.71 -1.39 9.25
CA ALA A 26 -1.11 -0.36 8.42
C ALA A 26 -1.01 -0.88 6.98
N ALA A 27 -1.49 -0.10 6.01
CA ALA A 27 -1.34 -0.39 4.60
C ALA A 27 -0.71 0.80 3.89
N ALA A 28 0.26 0.54 3.01
CA ALA A 28 0.95 1.58 2.27
C ALA A 28 0.72 1.44 0.76
N GLY A 29 1.04 2.49 0.02
CA GLY A 29 0.94 2.53 -1.43
C GLY A 29 2.01 1.69 -2.14
N ASP A 30 2.24 2.02 -3.41
CA ASP A 30 3.01 1.22 -4.36
C ASP A 30 4.51 1.31 -4.09
N VAL A 31 5.19 0.15 -4.05
CA VAL A 31 6.65 0.05 -3.98
C VAL A 31 7.17 -0.18 -5.40
N LEU A 32 7.71 0.89 -5.98
CA LEU A 32 8.16 0.95 -7.37
C LEU A 32 9.59 1.50 -7.44
N ILE A 33 10.58 0.62 -7.46
CA ILE A 33 12.00 1.02 -7.36
C ILE A 33 12.55 1.38 -8.74
N HIS A 34 12.60 2.67 -9.03
CA HIS A 34 13.22 3.24 -10.23
C HIS A 34 14.76 3.28 -10.12
N PRO A 35 15.49 3.41 -11.23
CA PRO A 35 16.95 3.39 -11.25
C PRO A 35 17.60 4.39 -10.31
N GLU A 36 17.05 5.61 -10.17
CA GLU A 36 17.58 6.65 -9.27
C GLU A 36 17.53 6.23 -7.80
N LEU A 37 16.55 5.40 -7.43
CA LEU A 37 16.46 4.84 -6.07
C LEU A 37 17.47 3.71 -5.85
N VAL A 38 17.86 2.98 -6.91
CA VAL A 38 18.96 2.02 -6.87
C VAL A 38 20.29 2.75 -6.69
N ASP A 39 20.50 3.85 -7.40
CA ASP A 39 21.68 4.71 -7.24
C ASP A 39 21.75 5.31 -5.83
N GLN A 40 20.60 5.72 -5.28
CA GLN A 40 20.53 6.18 -3.89
C GLN A 40 20.91 5.07 -2.91
N ALA A 41 20.40 3.86 -3.09
CA ALA A 41 20.75 2.72 -2.23
C ALA A 41 22.25 2.36 -2.31
N ALA A 42 22.88 2.53 -3.49
CA ALA A 42 24.32 2.35 -3.66
C ALA A 42 25.12 3.47 -2.96
N LYS A 43 24.62 4.71 -2.99
CA LYS A 43 25.21 5.84 -2.25
C LYS A 43 25.09 5.62 -0.74
N ASP A 44 23.95 5.14 -0.28
CA ASP A 44 23.70 4.88 1.13
C ASP A 44 24.56 3.73 1.66
N ALA A 45 24.70 2.62 0.93
CA ALA A 45 25.57 1.52 1.32
C ALA A 45 27.04 1.95 1.53
N LYS A 46 27.53 2.91 0.73
CA LYS A 46 28.88 3.49 0.92
C LYS A 46 28.97 4.37 2.18
N LYS A 47 27.87 5.04 2.56
CA LYS A 47 27.81 5.91 3.75
C LYS A 47 27.67 5.11 5.03
N THR A 48 26.80 4.11 5.03
CA THR A 48 26.46 3.31 6.21
C THR A 48 27.44 2.18 6.46
N GLY A 49 28.06 1.65 5.42
CA GLY A 49 28.80 0.40 5.45
C GLY A 49 27.91 -0.85 5.56
N GLU A 50 26.60 -0.67 5.43
CA GLU A 50 25.58 -1.70 5.55
C GLU A 50 25.03 -2.13 4.16
N GLY A 51 24.09 -3.05 4.16
CA GLY A 51 23.41 -3.53 2.96
C GLY A 51 23.98 -4.82 2.39
N GLU A 52 23.36 -5.31 1.32
CA GLU A 52 23.76 -6.53 0.60
C GLU A 52 24.12 -6.19 -0.85
N ALA A 53 25.21 -6.78 -1.35
CA ALA A 53 25.72 -6.58 -2.72
C ALA A 53 25.94 -5.09 -3.10
N GLY A 54 26.24 -4.25 -2.11
CA GLY A 54 26.52 -2.82 -2.30
C GLY A 54 25.28 -1.93 -2.39
N LEU A 55 24.11 -2.42 -1.95
CA LEU A 55 22.85 -1.67 -1.91
C LEU A 55 22.26 -1.69 -0.50
N ASP A 56 21.94 -0.51 0.04
CA ASP A 56 21.25 -0.30 1.32
C ASP A 56 20.04 0.60 1.13
N PHE A 57 18.83 0.03 1.19
CA PHE A 57 17.57 0.77 1.12
C PHE A 57 17.08 1.22 2.51
N GLY A 58 17.78 0.88 3.59
CA GLY A 58 17.39 1.23 4.96
C GLY A 58 17.15 2.73 5.15
N PRO A 59 18.11 3.61 4.82
CA PRO A 59 17.93 5.04 4.96
C PRO A 59 16.78 5.62 4.12
N LEU A 60 16.49 5.04 2.94
CA LEU A 60 15.40 5.47 2.07
C LEU A 60 14.03 5.39 2.76
N LEU A 61 13.76 4.33 3.53
CA LEU A 61 12.48 4.05 4.16
C LEU A 61 12.46 4.34 5.68
N ALA A 62 13.55 4.83 6.25
CA ALA A 62 13.68 5.02 7.70
C ALA A 62 12.60 5.94 8.28
N GLY A 63 12.16 6.96 7.53
CA GLY A 63 11.18 7.96 7.98
C GLY A 63 9.80 7.39 8.29
N ILE A 64 9.40 6.30 7.65
CA ILE A 64 8.08 5.67 7.86
C ILE A 64 8.10 4.51 8.85
N LYS A 65 9.29 4.03 9.23
CA LYS A 65 9.41 2.92 10.18
C LYS A 65 8.61 3.14 11.47
N PRO A 66 8.61 4.34 12.09
CA PRO A 66 7.84 4.57 13.32
C PRO A 66 6.33 4.39 13.19
N VAL A 67 5.78 4.57 11.99
CA VAL A 67 4.36 4.30 11.72
C VAL A 67 4.15 2.82 11.46
N ILE A 68 4.86 2.26 10.48
CA ILE A 68 4.66 0.90 10.02
C ILE A 68 4.88 -0.12 11.15
N SER A 69 5.96 0.02 11.92
CA SER A 69 6.31 -0.94 12.97
C SER A 69 5.41 -0.93 14.21
N LYS A 70 4.48 0.03 14.34
CA LYS A 70 3.51 0.09 15.43
C LYS A 70 2.21 -0.65 15.13
N ALA A 71 1.96 -1.04 13.87
CA ALA A 71 0.78 -1.82 13.52
C ALA A 71 0.94 -3.29 13.92
N ASP A 72 -0.16 -3.93 14.31
CA ASP A 72 -0.19 -5.37 14.58
C ASP A 72 -0.07 -6.20 13.30
N LEU A 73 -0.49 -5.63 12.16
CA LEU A 73 -0.30 -6.16 10.81
C LEU A 73 0.05 -5.02 9.85
N ALA A 74 1.21 -5.12 9.20
CA ALA A 74 1.62 -4.15 8.20
C ALA A 74 1.66 -4.78 6.79
N ILE A 75 0.95 -4.15 5.84
CA ILE A 75 0.77 -4.63 4.47
C ILE A 75 1.46 -3.68 3.50
N CYS A 76 2.37 -4.20 2.66
CA CYS A 76 2.96 -3.50 1.53
C CYS A 76 2.35 -3.94 0.20
N HIS A 77 2.54 -3.14 -0.84
CA HIS A 77 2.29 -3.55 -2.22
C HIS A 77 3.62 -3.60 -2.97
N MET A 78 4.13 -4.82 -3.23
CA MET A 78 5.32 -5.01 -4.05
C MET A 78 4.90 -5.11 -5.51
N GLU A 79 4.94 -3.99 -6.20
CA GLU A 79 4.38 -3.86 -7.55
C GLU A 79 5.23 -4.58 -8.60
N THR A 80 6.55 -4.56 -8.42
CA THR A 80 7.51 -5.00 -9.43
C THR A 80 8.21 -6.30 -9.05
N PRO A 81 8.57 -7.16 -10.03
CA PRO A 81 9.37 -8.32 -9.78
C PRO A 81 10.82 -7.96 -9.42
N VAL A 82 11.50 -8.85 -8.66
CA VAL A 82 12.90 -8.66 -8.30
C VAL A 82 13.83 -9.47 -9.19
N GLY A 83 15.00 -8.88 -9.44
CA GLY A 83 16.12 -9.48 -10.14
C GLY A 83 17.03 -10.35 -9.25
N LYS A 84 18.23 -10.65 -9.75
CA LYS A 84 19.31 -11.23 -8.95
C LYS A 84 19.95 -10.15 -8.06
N PRO A 85 20.60 -10.51 -6.94
CA PRO A 85 21.16 -9.52 -6.01
C PRO A 85 22.18 -8.53 -6.59
N ARG A 86 22.82 -8.87 -7.72
CA ARG A 86 23.79 -8.04 -8.43
C ARG A 86 23.29 -7.56 -9.80
N GLY A 87 21.99 -7.73 -10.08
CA GLY A 87 21.36 -7.33 -11.35
C GLY A 87 21.60 -8.31 -12.51
N PRO A 88 21.41 -7.87 -13.76
CA PRO A 88 21.04 -6.49 -14.12
C PRO A 88 19.72 -6.07 -13.50
N PHE A 89 19.53 -4.75 -13.30
CA PHE A 89 18.26 -4.14 -12.87
C PHE A 89 17.72 -3.28 -14.00
N GLU A 90 16.39 -3.21 -14.10
CA GLU A 90 15.69 -2.52 -15.18
C GLU A 90 14.55 -1.69 -14.57
N GLY A 91 14.31 -0.50 -15.14
CA GLY A 91 13.21 0.39 -14.81
C GLY A 91 12.12 0.34 -15.88
N TYR A 92 11.28 1.39 -15.91
CA TYR A 92 10.21 1.52 -16.89
C TYR A 92 10.71 1.27 -18.33
N PRO A 93 9.95 0.56 -19.20
CA PRO A 93 8.57 0.07 -18.98
C PRO A 93 8.46 -1.32 -18.35
N GLU A 94 9.50 -2.12 -18.30
CA GLU A 94 9.53 -3.46 -17.70
C GLU A 94 10.52 -3.48 -16.54
N PHE A 95 10.01 -3.65 -15.34
CA PHE A 95 10.80 -3.55 -14.13
C PHE A 95 11.48 -4.86 -13.74
N LEU A 96 12.72 -4.74 -13.27
CA LEU A 96 13.45 -5.81 -12.60
C LEU A 96 14.31 -5.19 -11.49
N VAL A 97 13.81 -5.18 -10.26
CA VAL A 97 14.37 -4.36 -9.18
C VAL A 97 15.26 -5.17 -8.23
N PRO A 98 16.14 -4.52 -7.43
CA PRO A 98 16.99 -5.21 -6.46
C PRO A 98 16.17 -5.94 -5.38
N PRO A 99 16.47 -7.24 -5.09
CA PRO A 99 15.76 -7.97 -4.04
C PRO A 99 16.06 -7.46 -2.62
N GLN A 100 17.08 -6.64 -2.44
CA GLN A 100 17.46 -6.02 -1.16
C GLN A 100 16.34 -5.12 -0.59
N ILE A 101 15.47 -4.57 -1.44
CA ILE A 101 14.29 -3.83 -0.98
C ILE A 101 13.38 -4.68 -0.08
N LEU A 102 13.25 -5.98 -0.33
CA LEU A 102 12.40 -6.87 0.45
C LEU A 102 12.92 -7.03 1.89
N THR A 103 14.23 -7.14 2.07
CA THR A 103 14.85 -7.16 3.40
C THR A 103 14.61 -5.84 4.14
N THR A 104 14.68 -4.72 3.41
CA THR A 104 14.39 -3.40 3.98
C THR A 104 12.91 -3.26 4.38
N LEU A 105 11.97 -3.69 3.53
CA LEU A 105 10.54 -3.69 3.86
C LEU A 105 10.28 -4.49 5.15
N LYS A 106 10.88 -5.68 5.28
CA LYS A 106 10.78 -6.46 6.53
C LYS A 106 11.40 -5.71 7.72
N GLY A 107 12.55 -5.08 7.54
CA GLY A 107 13.24 -4.29 8.57
C GLY A 107 12.48 -3.03 9.01
N VAL A 108 11.64 -2.47 8.14
CA VAL A 108 10.73 -1.35 8.44
C VAL A 108 9.55 -1.83 9.28
N GLY A 109 9.14 -3.10 9.15
CA GLY A 109 8.08 -3.71 9.96
C GLY A 109 6.95 -4.32 9.14
N TYR A 110 7.05 -4.38 7.81
CA TYR A 110 6.02 -5.05 7.01
C TYR A 110 6.00 -6.56 7.25
N ASP A 111 4.80 -7.13 7.27
CA ASP A 111 4.54 -8.55 7.51
C ASP A 111 4.22 -9.32 6.25
N THR A 112 3.51 -8.69 5.33
CA THR A 112 3.04 -9.31 4.09
C THR A 112 2.88 -8.26 3.01
N CYS A 113 3.06 -8.64 1.73
CA CYS A 113 2.80 -7.77 0.61
C CYS A 113 1.79 -8.38 -0.37
N SER A 114 0.99 -7.53 -0.99
CA SER A 114 0.32 -7.85 -2.24
C SER A 114 1.32 -7.84 -3.39
N THR A 115 1.15 -8.75 -4.35
CA THR A 115 2.06 -8.94 -5.49
C THR A 115 1.33 -9.02 -6.83
N ALA A 116 0.00 -8.92 -6.85
CA ALA A 116 -0.76 -8.82 -8.09
C ALA A 116 -0.76 -7.36 -8.57
N SER A 117 -0.13 -7.11 -9.71
CA SER A 117 -0.02 -5.80 -10.37
C SER A 117 0.08 -5.96 -11.89
N ASN A 118 0.04 -4.85 -12.62
CA ASN A 118 0.31 -4.83 -14.07
C ASN A 118 1.77 -5.20 -14.41
N HIS A 119 2.70 -5.11 -13.43
CA HIS A 119 4.13 -5.47 -13.57
C HIS A 119 4.46 -6.87 -13.04
N THR A 120 3.52 -7.60 -12.45
CA THR A 120 3.79 -8.93 -11.86
C THR A 120 4.50 -9.87 -12.83
N TYR A 121 4.14 -9.81 -14.11
CA TYR A 121 4.64 -10.73 -15.13
C TYR A 121 5.75 -10.14 -16.01
N ASP A 122 6.29 -8.98 -15.66
CA ASP A 122 7.51 -8.46 -16.27
C ASP A 122 8.62 -9.51 -16.11
N HIS A 123 9.32 -9.83 -17.20
CA HIS A 123 10.31 -10.92 -17.26
C HIS A 123 9.76 -12.33 -16.97
N GLY A 124 8.43 -12.54 -17.05
CA GLY A 124 7.75 -13.84 -17.06
C GLY A 124 7.79 -14.61 -15.75
N LEU A 125 7.35 -15.86 -15.79
CA LEU A 125 7.22 -16.74 -14.62
C LEU A 125 8.54 -16.91 -13.83
N GLY A 126 9.68 -16.82 -14.51
CA GLY A 126 10.99 -16.88 -13.85
C GLY A 126 11.21 -15.74 -12.87
N ALA A 127 10.73 -14.54 -13.19
CA ALA A 127 10.80 -13.38 -12.30
C ALA A 127 9.79 -13.48 -11.16
N VAL A 128 8.55 -13.92 -11.43
CA VAL A 128 7.55 -14.22 -10.38
C VAL A 128 8.15 -15.17 -9.33
N ARG A 129 8.73 -16.29 -9.78
CA ARG A 129 9.35 -17.28 -8.88
C ARG A 129 10.48 -16.71 -8.06
N ARG A 130 11.35 -15.88 -8.65
CA ARG A 130 12.44 -15.20 -7.91
C ARG A 130 11.90 -14.28 -6.85
N THR A 131 10.90 -13.48 -7.19
CA THR A 131 10.27 -12.50 -6.29
C THR A 131 9.73 -13.21 -5.06
N LEU A 132 8.89 -14.23 -5.23
CA LEU A 132 8.29 -14.93 -4.11
C LEU A 132 9.33 -15.70 -3.27
N ASN A 133 10.34 -16.31 -3.90
CA ASN A 133 11.45 -16.94 -3.16
C ASN A 133 12.27 -15.92 -2.35
N ALA A 134 12.46 -14.72 -2.89
CA ALA A 134 13.17 -13.65 -2.18
C ALA A 134 12.32 -13.08 -1.02
N MET A 135 11.00 -13.00 -1.18
CA MET A 135 10.08 -12.61 -0.11
C MET A 135 10.08 -13.64 1.03
N ASP A 136 9.99 -14.93 0.70
CA ASP A 136 10.11 -16.02 1.69
C ASP A 136 11.42 -15.92 2.47
N LYS A 137 12.56 -15.71 1.77
CA LYS A 137 13.88 -15.53 2.39
C LYS A 137 13.92 -14.31 3.32
N ALA A 138 13.24 -13.22 2.96
CA ALA A 138 13.15 -12.01 3.77
C ALA A 138 12.18 -12.16 4.96
N GLY A 139 11.38 -13.23 5.03
CA GLY A 139 10.35 -13.42 6.04
C GLY A 139 9.09 -12.56 5.82
N LEU A 140 8.84 -12.16 4.57
CA LEU A 140 7.63 -11.47 4.15
C LEU A 140 6.61 -12.49 3.63
N GLY A 141 5.38 -12.44 4.15
CA GLY A 141 4.25 -13.10 3.52
C GLY A 141 3.92 -12.44 2.18
N HIS A 142 3.23 -13.17 1.32
CA HIS A 142 2.82 -12.65 0.01
C HIS A 142 1.49 -13.25 -0.44
N THR A 143 0.79 -12.53 -1.31
CA THR A 143 -0.44 -12.98 -1.95
C THR A 143 -0.64 -12.25 -3.27
N GLY A 144 -1.33 -12.88 -4.23
CA GLY A 144 -1.67 -12.28 -5.51
C GLY A 144 -0.90 -12.86 -6.69
N SER A 145 0.29 -13.43 -6.46
CA SER A 145 1.01 -14.21 -7.47
C SER A 145 1.48 -15.55 -6.91
N ALA A 146 1.83 -16.49 -7.79
CA ALA A 146 2.15 -17.86 -7.42
C ALA A 146 3.26 -18.46 -8.29
N ARG A 147 3.97 -19.46 -7.75
CA ARG A 147 5.07 -20.19 -8.41
C ARG A 147 4.57 -21.45 -9.14
N THR A 148 3.43 -21.94 -8.70
CA THR A 148 2.77 -23.15 -9.24
C THR A 148 1.25 -23.02 -9.14
N PRO A 149 0.46 -23.84 -9.90
CA PRO A 149 -0.99 -23.87 -9.76
C PRO A 149 -1.48 -24.19 -8.33
N GLU A 150 -0.78 -25.10 -7.64
CA GLU A 150 -1.14 -25.49 -6.26
C GLU A 150 -0.88 -24.36 -5.26
N GLU A 151 0.11 -23.51 -5.53
CA GLU A 151 0.37 -22.31 -4.72
C GLU A 151 -0.70 -21.25 -4.94
N ALA A 152 -1.22 -21.10 -6.16
CA ALA A 152 -2.28 -20.14 -6.49
C ALA A 152 -3.57 -20.39 -5.69
N GLU A 153 -3.81 -21.64 -5.25
CA GLU A 153 -4.96 -22.00 -4.43
C GLU A 153 -4.76 -21.72 -2.92
N LYS A 154 -3.57 -21.29 -2.52
CA LYS A 154 -3.29 -21.01 -1.11
C LYS A 154 -3.84 -19.63 -0.73
N ILE A 155 -4.40 -19.55 0.47
CA ILE A 155 -4.83 -18.30 1.08
C ILE A 155 -3.77 -17.87 2.10
N ASN A 156 -3.32 -16.64 2.01
CA ASN A 156 -2.43 -16.04 3.01
C ASN A 156 -3.25 -15.65 4.26
N ILE A 157 -3.19 -16.47 5.30
CA ILE A 157 -3.84 -16.23 6.58
C ILE A 157 -2.77 -16.05 7.66
N ARG A 158 -2.94 -15.01 8.48
CA ARG A 158 -2.05 -14.67 9.59
C ARG A 158 -2.85 -14.62 10.89
N ASP A 159 -2.25 -15.04 11.97
CA ASP A 159 -2.79 -14.79 13.32
C ASP A 159 -2.30 -13.41 13.77
N VAL A 160 -3.24 -12.52 14.04
CA VAL A 160 -2.98 -11.15 14.49
C VAL A 160 -3.74 -10.95 15.80
N ASN A 161 -3.03 -10.98 16.93
CA ASN A 161 -3.62 -10.87 18.27
C ASN A 161 -4.76 -11.90 18.52
N GLY A 162 -4.59 -13.13 18.03
CA GLY A 162 -5.59 -14.20 18.14
C GLY A 162 -6.77 -14.08 17.17
N VAL A 163 -6.66 -13.21 16.15
CA VAL A 163 -7.64 -13.07 15.05
C VAL A 163 -7.02 -13.61 13.76
N LYS A 164 -7.70 -14.51 13.09
CA LYS A 164 -7.26 -15.01 11.78
C LYS A 164 -7.64 -14.03 10.68
N VAL A 165 -6.63 -13.34 10.15
CA VAL A 165 -6.78 -12.34 9.09
C VAL A 165 -6.28 -12.93 7.77
N ALA A 166 -7.15 -13.00 6.76
CA ALA A 166 -6.77 -13.35 5.39
C ALA A 166 -6.43 -12.08 4.60
N HIS A 167 -5.36 -12.14 3.82
CA HIS A 167 -4.99 -11.12 2.86
C HIS A 167 -5.08 -11.69 1.44
N LEU A 168 -5.92 -11.10 0.60
CA LEU A 168 -6.12 -11.41 -0.80
C LEU A 168 -5.53 -10.29 -1.68
N SER A 169 -5.16 -10.61 -2.92
CA SER A 169 -4.67 -9.60 -3.86
C SER A 169 -5.03 -9.96 -5.29
N PHE A 170 -5.55 -8.98 -6.04
CA PHE A 170 -5.98 -9.11 -7.43
C PHE A 170 -5.59 -7.87 -8.24
N SER A 171 -5.38 -8.02 -9.55
CA SER A 171 -4.97 -6.94 -10.44
C SER A 171 -5.71 -6.99 -11.77
N TRP A 172 -5.81 -5.83 -12.43
CA TRP A 172 -6.06 -5.78 -13.87
C TRP A 172 -4.98 -6.55 -14.63
N MET A 173 -5.28 -6.93 -15.87
CA MET A 173 -4.29 -7.57 -16.75
C MET A 173 -3.08 -6.65 -16.97
N SER A 174 -1.89 -7.24 -17.07
CA SER A 174 -0.75 -6.55 -17.67
C SER A 174 -0.99 -6.37 -19.17
N PHE A 175 -0.84 -5.14 -19.66
CA PHE A 175 -0.94 -4.84 -21.09
C PHE A 175 0.37 -5.08 -21.84
N LEU A 176 1.51 -4.94 -21.17
CA LEU A 176 2.84 -5.11 -21.77
C LEU A 176 3.23 -6.57 -21.90
N ASN A 177 2.99 -7.36 -20.86
CA ASN A 177 3.41 -8.75 -20.77
C ASN A 177 2.20 -9.66 -20.46
N PRO A 178 1.36 -10.00 -21.46
CA PRO A 178 0.20 -10.84 -21.23
C PRO A 178 0.65 -12.23 -20.76
N THR A 179 0.03 -12.68 -19.67
CA THR A 179 0.31 -14.01 -19.11
C THR A 179 -0.15 -15.09 -20.08
N PRO A 180 0.72 -16.04 -20.47
CA PRO A 180 0.32 -17.15 -21.33
C PRO A 180 -0.83 -17.96 -20.72
N GLU A 181 -1.74 -18.50 -21.55
CA GLU A 181 -2.93 -19.25 -21.11
C GLU A 181 -2.60 -20.33 -20.07
N LYS A 182 -1.53 -21.10 -20.32
CA LYS A 182 -1.07 -22.18 -19.42
C LYS A 182 -0.51 -21.69 -18.08
N GLU A 183 -0.30 -20.38 -17.93
CA GLU A 183 0.31 -19.74 -16.76
C GLU A 183 -0.61 -18.68 -16.12
N LYS A 184 -1.91 -18.64 -16.50
CA LYS A 184 -2.89 -17.69 -15.93
C LYS A 184 -3.01 -17.75 -14.41
N TRP A 185 -2.64 -18.86 -13.81
CA TRP A 185 -2.55 -19.03 -12.37
C TRP A 185 -1.39 -18.26 -11.74
N ALA A 186 -0.43 -17.73 -12.54
CA ALA A 186 0.78 -17.10 -12.01
C ALA A 186 0.50 -15.80 -11.25
N PHE A 187 -0.60 -15.11 -11.54
CA PHE A 187 -1.12 -14.04 -10.69
C PHE A 187 -2.62 -13.90 -10.82
N ASN A 188 -3.26 -13.38 -9.78
CA ASN A 188 -4.70 -13.24 -9.69
C ASN A 188 -5.17 -12.04 -10.51
N GLN A 189 -5.97 -12.29 -11.53
CA GLN A 189 -6.63 -11.24 -12.31
C GLN A 189 -7.97 -10.88 -11.68
N ILE A 190 -8.37 -9.58 -11.76
CA ILE A 190 -9.65 -9.12 -11.26
C ILE A 190 -10.79 -9.81 -12.03
N ASP A 191 -11.47 -10.64 -11.31
CA ASP A 191 -12.74 -11.27 -11.65
C ASP A 191 -13.56 -11.36 -10.36
N THR A 192 -14.79 -10.85 -10.37
CA THR A 192 -15.58 -10.77 -9.13
C THR A 192 -15.92 -12.14 -8.57
N ASP A 193 -16.17 -13.14 -9.43
CA ASP A 193 -16.48 -14.49 -8.98
C ASP A 193 -15.24 -15.17 -8.41
N ALA A 194 -14.05 -14.96 -9.02
CA ALA A 194 -12.79 -15.43 -8.45
C ALA A 194 -12.46 -14.78 -7.09
N ILE A 195 -12.79 -13.50 -6.91
CA ILE A 195 -12.63 -12.81 -5.61
C ILE A 195 -13.59 -13.41 -4.56
N LYS A 196 -14.87 -13.66 -4.93
CA LYS A 196 -15.84 -14.32 -4.05
C LYS A 196 -15.38 -15.72 -3.63
N ASP A 197 -14.89 -16.49 -4.58
CA ASP A 197 -14.39 -17.85 -4.32
C ASP A 197 -13.17 -17.81 -3.39
N ALA A 198 -12.26 -16.86 -3.57
CA ALA A 198 -11.10 -16.69 -2.70
C ALA A 198 -11.51 -16.25 -1.27
N GLU A 199 -12.47 -15.34 -1.15
CA GLU A 199 -13.05 -14.95 0.14
C GLU A 199 -13.73 -16.14 0.83
N ALA A 200 -14.56 -16.87 0.14
CA ALA A 200 -15.23 -18.07 0.67
C ALA A 200 -14.19 -19.10 1.18
N ARG A 201 -13.16 -19.40 0.37
CA ARG A 201 -12.06 -20.29 0.80
C ARG A 201 -11.29 -19.75 2.02
N ALA A 202 -11.14 -18.42 2.12
CA ALA A 202 -10.52 -17.80 3.31
C ALA A 202 -11.37 -18.06 4.57
N ARG A 203 -12.70 -17.87 4.47
CA ARG A 203 -13.63 -18.12 5.57
C ARG A 203 -13.68 -19.61 5.94
N GLU A 204 -13.71 -20.52 4.97
CA GLU A 204 -13.64 -21.96 5.21
C GLU A 204 -12.37 -22.39 5.97
N LYS A 205 -11.24 -21.70 5.73
CA LYS A 205 -9.98 -21.89 6.46
C LYS A 205 -9.96 -21.21 7.83
N GLY A 206 -11.07 -20.55 8.21
CA GLY A 206 -11.28 -19.92 9.49
C GLY A 206 -10.84 -18.47 9.58
N ALA A 207 -10.69 -17.77 8.46
CA ALA A 207 -10.45 -16.32 8.49
C ALA A 207 -11.67 -15.59 9.09
N GLU A 208 -11.40 -14.77 10.08
CA GLU A 208 -12.39 -13.94 10.77
C GLU A 208 -12.47 -12.54 10.14
N VAL A 209 -11.38 -12.09 9.52
CA VAL A 209 -11.28 -10.85 8.75
C VAL A 209 -10.64 -11.15 7.40
N VAL A 210 -11.18 -10.55 6.32
CA VAL A 210 -10.63 -10.65 4.96
C VAL A 210 -10.30 -9.27 4.44
N ILE A 211 -9.03 -9.03 4.13
CA ILE A 211 -8.51 -7.79 3.55
C ILE A 211 -8.17 -8.07 2.09
N LEU A 212 -8.63 -7.20 1.19
CA LEU A 212 -8.37 -7.30 -0.25
C LEU A 212 -7.52 -6.13 -0.72
N SER A 213 -6.33 -6.42 -1.26
CA SER A 213 -5.55 -5.48 -2.06
C SER A 213 -5.94 -5.59 -3.53
N VAL A 214 -6.26 -4.45 -4.17
CA VAL A 214 -6.70 -4.40 -5.57
C VAL A 214 -5.84 -3.41 -6.35
N HIS A 215 -5.18 -3.88 -7.40
CA HIS A 215 -4.40 -3.04 -8.30
C HIS A 215 -5.27 -2.67 -9.51
N TRP A 216 -5.79 -1.43 -9.53
CA TRP A 216 -6.88 -1.01 -10.40
C TRP A 216 -6.84 0.49 -10.75
N GLY A 217 -7.71 0.89 -11.68
CA GLY A 217 -7.96 2.31 -11.98
C GLY A 217 -7.10 2.85 -13.12
N LEU A 218 -6.87 4.14 -13.09
CA LEU A 218 -6.08 4.88 -14.07
C LEU A 218 -4.92 5.59 -13.38
N GLU A 219 -3.75 5.51 -13.96
CA GLU A 219 -2.55 6.20 -13.47
C GLU A 219 -2.73 7.72 -13.49
N HIS A 220 -2.22 8.38 -12.44
CA HIS A 220 -2.13 9.83 -12.29
C HIS A 220 -3.47 10.59 -12.17
N TYR A 221 -4.57 9.88 -11.89
CA TYR A 221 -5.87 10.48 -11.59
C TYR A 221 -6.21 10.37 -10.11
N ASN A 222 -6.40 11.52 -9.45
CA ASN A 222 -6.78 11.55 -8.02
C ASN A 222 -8.26 11.20 -7.77
N GLU A 223 -9.09 11.16 -8.80
CA GLU A 223 -10.47 10.68 -8.74
C GLU A 223 -10.54 9.21 -9.15
N PRO A 224 -11.26 8.36 -8.39
CA PRO A 224 -11.51 6.99 -8.81
C PRO A 224 -12.27 6.94 -10.14
N SER A 225 -11.83 6.09 -11.04
CA SER A 225 -12.52 5.83 -12.30
C SER A 225 -13.88 5.14 -12.07
N ILE A 226 -14.79 5.24 -13.04
CA ILE A 226 -16.09 4.55 -12.97
C ILE A 226 -15.95 3.06 -12.69
N PRO A 227 -15.05 2.30 -13.37
CA PRO A 227 -14.84 0.89 -13.06
C PRO A 227 -14.38 0.61 -11.62
N GLN A 228 -13.57 1.51 -11.02
CA GLN A 228 -13.20 1.38 -9.60
C GLN A 228 -14.43 1.53 -8.68
N LEU A 229 -15.28 2.53 -8.96
CA LEU A 229 -16.49 2.77 -8.17
C LEU A 229 -17.48 1.60 -8.28
N GLU A 230 -17.71 1.09 -9.50
CA GLU A 230 -18.61 -0.05 -9.74
C GLU A 230 -18.08 -1.34 -9.09
N LEU A 231 -16.79 -1.61 -9.17
CA LEU A 231 -16.20 -2.77 -8.53
C LEU A 231 -16.23 -2.64 -7.00
N ALA A 232 -15.94 -1.45 -6.44
CA ALA A 232 -16.06 -1.21 -5.00
C ALA A 232 -17.48 -1.46 -4.50
N GLU A 233 -18.51 -0.97 -5.21
CA GLU A 233 -19.91 -1.22 -4.90
C GLU A 233 -20.23 -2.72 -4.90
N ARG A 234 -19.80 -3.46 -5.94
CA ARG A 234 -20.02 -4.91 -6.03
C ARG A 234 -19.28 -5.68 -4.93
N LEU A 235 -18.03 -5.37 -4.68
CA LEU A 235 -17.23 -6.03 -3.63
C LEU A 235 -17.88 -5.86 -2.25
N THR A 236 -18.36 -4.67 -1.94
CA THR A 236 -18.95 -4.37 -0.63
C THR A 236 -20.39 -4.84 -0.44
N THR A 237 -21.09 -5.18 -1.53
CA THR A 237 -22.46 -5.73 -1.48
C THR A 237 -22.54 -7.24 -1.68
N GLU A 238 -21.62 -7.80 -2.47
CA GLU A 238 -21.67 -9.19 -2.92
C GLU A 238 -20.68 -10.11 -2.20
N THR A 239 -19.79 -9.56 -1.35
CA THR A 239 -18.77 -10.33 -0.61
C THR A 239 -18.78 -9.98 0.87
N GLY A 240 -18.07 -10.78 1.68
CA GLY A 240 -17.79 -10.51 3.08
C GLY A 240 -16.42 -9.85 3.33
N ILE A 241 -15.87 -9.10 2.36
CA ILE A 241 -14.59 -8.40 2.51
C ILE A 241 -14.73 -7.25 3.51
N ASP A 242 -13.83 -7.21 4.48
CA ASP A 242 -13.87 -6.25 5.61
C ASP A 242 -13.10 -4.95 5.33
N LEU A 243 -12.13 -4.99 4.38
CA LEU A 243 -11.32 -3.83 3.99
C LEU A 243 -10.80 -3.99 2.56
N VAL A 244 -10.91 -2.93 1.75
CA VAL A 244 -10.32 -2.85 0.40
C VAL A 244 -9.20 -1.82 0.37
N ILE A 245 -8.03 -2.20 -0.16
CA ILE A 245 -6.84 -1.37 -0.32
C ILE A 245 -6.49 -1.31 -1.81
N GLY A 246 -6.60 -0.13 -2.41
CA GLY A 246 -6.35 0.11 -3.82
C GLY A 246 -4.92 0.59 -4.11
N HIS A 247 -4.45 0.24 -5.32
CA HIS A 247 -3.11 0.49 -5.86
C HIS A 247 -3.18 0.90 -7.33
N HIS A 248 -2.06 1.19 -7.99
CA HIS A 248 -1.90 1.48 -9.42
C HIS A 248 -1.99 2.95 -9.82
N ALA A 249 -2.84 3.75 -9.20
CA ALA A 249 -3.01 5.13 -9.65
C ALA A 249 -1.74 6.00 -9.48
N HIS A 250 -0.77 5.57 -8.67
CA HIS A 250 0.48 6.28 -8.32
C HIS A 250 0.27 7.68 -7.72
N VAL A 251 -0.97 8.02 -7.44
CA VAL A 251 -1.40 9.23 -6.72
C VAL A 251 -2.47 8.85 -5.70
N VAL A 252 -2.59 9.66 -4.66
CA VAL A 252 -3.59 9.42 -3.62
C VAL A 252 -5.00 9.62 -4.17
N GLN A 253 -5.89 8.68 -3.88
CA GLN A 253 -7.33 8.72 -4.14
C GLN A 253 -8.10 8.64 -2.81
N PRO A 254 -9.42 8.91 -2.78
CA PRO A 254 -10.21 8.90 -1.56
C PRO A 254 -10.13 7.61 -0.74
N ILE A 255 -10.30 7.76 0.59
CA ILE A 255 -10.62 6.68 1.52
C ILE A 255 -12.03 6.96 2.04
N GLN A 256 -12.97 6.05 1.78
CA GLN A 256 -14.37 6.22 2.17
C GLN A 256 -15.01 4.89 2.59
N LYS A 257 -16.15 4.96 3.27
CA LYS A 257 -17.02 3.79 3.47
C LYS A 257 -17.97 3.62 2.27
N VAL A 258 -17.98 2.41 1.71
CA VAL A 258 -18.92 1.98 0.70
C VAL A 258 -19.71 0.82 1.31
N ASN A 259 -21.01 0.97 1.45
CA ASN A 259 -21.89 -0.01 2.11
C ASN A 259 -21.40 -0.47 3.51
N GLY A 260 -20.76 0.44 4.26
CA GLY A 260 -20.20 0.15 5.58
C GLY A 260 -18.75 -0.36 5.60
N THR A 261 -18.19 -0.80 4.48
CA THR A 261 -16.82 -1.29 4.33
C THR A 261 -15.88 -0.16 3.91
N TRP A 262 -14.70 -0.05 4.56
CA TRP A 262 -13.68 0.91 4.16
C TRP A 262 -13.03 0.52 2.84
N VAL A 263 -12.98 1.47 1.92
CA VAL A 263 -12.31 1.36 0.62
C VAL A 263 -11.31 2.51 0.50
N ALA A 264 -10.02 2.20 0.51
CA ALA A 264 -8.97 3.10 0.09
C ALA A 264 -8.78 2.89 -1.42
N TYR A 265 -9.18 3.85 -2.25
CA TYR A 265 -9.12 3.67 -3.71
C TYR A 265 -7.69 3.66 -4.24
N SER A 266 -6.81 4.50 -3.70
CA SER A 266 -5.36 4.44 -3.89
C SER A 266 -4.65 5.17 -2.75
N LEU A 267 -3.55 4.60 -2.29
CA LEU A 267 -2.67 5.22 -1.29
C LEU A 267 -1.47 5.95 -1.94
N GLY A 268 -1.47 6.08 -3.27
CA GLY A 268 -0.37 6.66 -4.03
C GLY A 268 0.87 5.78 -4.00
N ASN A 269 2.05 6.39 -4.13
CA ASN A 269 3.32 5.66 -4.02
C ASN A 269 3.81 5.64 -2.57
N GLN A 270 4.18 4.45 -2.08
CA GLN A 270 5.00 4.37 -0.86
C GLN A 270 6.42 4.83 -1.15
N VAL A 271 6.97 4.38 -2.27
CA VAL A 271 8.28 4.79 -2.76
C VAL A 271 8.36 4.60 -4.28
N ALA A 272 8.57 5.69 -4.99
CA ALA A 272 8.80 5.73 -6.43
C ALA A 272 9.63 6.96 -6.81
N ARG A 273 10.20 6.95 -8.01
CA ARG A 273 10.84 8.10 -8.63
C ARG A 273 10.51 8.12 -10.12
N HIS A 274 9.34 8.69 -10.45
CA HIS A 274 8.95 8.85 -11.85
C HIS A 274 9.92 9.78 -12.60
N SER A 275 10.14 9.51 -13.89
CA SER A 275 11.05 10.31 -14.72
C SER A 275 10.63 11.78 -14.86
N SER A 276 9.34 12.05 -14.70
CA SER A 276 8.77 13.41 -14.71
C SER A 276 7.96 13.62 -13.44
N PRO A 277 8.60 14.03 -12.32
CA PRO A 277 7.92 14.26 -11.05
C PRO A 277 6.86 15.35 -11.21
N THR A 278 5.63 15.03 -10.81
CA THR A 278 4.50 16.00 -10.87
C THR A 278 4.27 16.70 -9.54
N GLY A 279 4.95 16.28 -8.48
CA GLY A 279 4.68 16.65 -7.11
C GLY A 279 3.48 15.90 -6.51
N LEU A 280 2.69 15.19 -7.31
CA LEU A 280 1.60 14.33 -6.86
C LEU A 280 2.02 12.86 -6.76
N THR A 281 2.89 12.40 -7.66
CA THR A 281 3.44 11.04 -7.67
C THR A 281 4.46 10.78 -6.56
N GLU A 282 4.96 11.84 -5.93
CA GLU A 282 5.84 11.79 -4.76
C GLU A 282 5.06 11.75 -3.45
N GLU A 283 3.75 12.12 -3.48
CA GLU A 283 2.87 12.14 -2.33
C GLU A 283 2.13 10.81 -2.20
N GLY A 284 2.13 10.27 -0.98
CA GLY A 284 1.46 9.03 -0.65
C GLY A 284 0.76 9.08 0.70
N ALA A 285 0.12 7.99 1.05
CA ALA A 285 -0.50 7.82 2.35
C ALA A 285 -0.24 6.42 2.91
N ILE A 286 -0.13 6.33 4.23
CA ILE A 286 -0.28 5.09 4.97
C ILE A 286 -1.70 5.10 5.54
N GLY A 287 -2.55 4.17 5.09
CA GLY A 287 -3.83 3.91 5.71
C GLY A 287 -3.64 3.15 7.02
N TRP A 288 -4.33 3.56 8.07
CA TRP A 288 -4.30 2.94 9.39
C TRP A 288 -5.71 2.55 9.79
N PHE A 289 -5.97 1.26 9.92
CA PHE A 289 -7.29 0.69 10.19
C PHE A 289 -7.27 -0.06 11.52
N GLU A 290 -8.12 0.35 12.45
CA GLU A 290 -8.27 -0.32 13.75
C GLU A 290 -9.55 -1.15 13.72
N PHE A 291 -9.41 -2.45 13.86
CA PHE A 291 -10.47 -3.44 13.96
C PHE A 291 -10.80 -3.70 15.43
N ARG A 292 -12.07 -3.59 15.80
CA ARG A 292 -12.58 -3.88 17.13
C ARG A 292 -13.73 -4.88 17.05
N GLU A 293 -13.62 -5.97 17.80
CA GLU A 293 -14.67 -7.00 17.85
C GLU A 293 -15.97 -6.42 18.45
N THR A 294 -17.07 -6.64 17.76
CA THR A 294 -18.42 -6.26 18.19
C THR A 294 -19.26 -7.51 18.43
N THR A 295 -20.51 -7.34 18.83
CA THR A 295 -21.46 -8.46 18.96
C THR A 295 -21.79 -9.12 17.63
N ASP A 296 -21.68 -8.36 16.51
CA ASP A 296 -22.19 -8.74 15.20
C ASP A 296 -21.05 -8.83 14.11
N GLY A 297 -19.79 -8.77 14.54
CA GLY A 297 -18.63 -8.82 13.63
C GLY A 297 -17.53 -7.86 14.05
N TRP A 298 -17.09 -7.01 13.14
CA TRP A 298 -15.99 -6.06 13.34
C TRP A 298 -16.41 -4.62 13.05
N ASP A 299 -16.12 -3.70 13.97
CA ASP A 299 -16.14 -2.27 13.69
C ASP A 299 -14.75 -1.83 13.28
N VAL A 300 -14.66 -1.06 12.18
CA VAL A 300 -13.41 -0.60 11.64
C VAL A 300 -13.38 0.92 11.61
N SER A 301 -12.41 1.51 12.30
CA SER A 301 -12.10 2.93 12.19
C SER A 301 -10.87 3.14 11.33
N ALA A 302 -10.84 4.25 10.59
CA ALA A 302 -9.75 4.58 9.67
C ALA A 302 -9.05 5.88 10.05
N ARG A 303 -7.72 5.86 9.90
CA ARG A 303 -6.85 7.03 9.98
C ARG A 303 -5.85 6.97 8.83
N TYR A 304 -5.11 8.05 8.60
CA TYR A 304 -4.06 8.10 7.59
C TYR A 304 -2.85 8.88 8.09
N ALA A 305 -1.67 8.53 7.60
CA ALA A 305 -0.47 9.35 7.70
C ALA A 305 -0.02 9.76 6.29
N THR A 306 0.23 11.04 6.07
CA THR A 306 0.76 11.54 4.79
C THR A 306 2.24 11.19 4.68
N THR A 307 2.63 10.62 3.54
CA THR A 307 4.03 10.37 3.19
C THR A 307 4.45 11.20 1.97
N LEU A 308 5.74 11.45 1.87
CA LEU A 308 6.35 12.15 0.75
C LEU A 308 7.70 11.52 0.43
N VAL A 309 7.98 11.31 -0.85
CA VAL A 309 9.31 10.99 -1.32
C VAL A 309 10.05 12.30 -1.58
N ASP A 310 11.01 12.64 -0.72
CA ASP A 310 11.96 13.73 -0.98
C ASP A 310 12.82 13.38 -2.20
N ILE A 311 12.90 14.30 -3.15
CA ILE A 311 13.67 14.14 -4.39
C ILE A 311 14.73 15.23 -4.45
N PRO A 312 16.02 14.88 -4.59
CA PRO A 312 17.06 15.88 -4.85
C PRO A 312 16.73 16.67 -6.12
N PRO A 313 16.96 18.01 -6.12
CA PRO A 313 16.80 18.78 -7.33
C PRO A 313 17.78 18.29 -8.41
N GLU A 314 17.34 18.29 -9.66
CA GLU A 314 18.25 18.05 -10.79
C GLU A 314 19.27 19.19 -10.83
N ALA A 315 20.53 18.87 -10.60
CA ALA A 315 21.63 19.82 -10.74
C ALA A 315 22.28 19.65 -12.12
N GLU A 316 22.52 20.76 -12.81
CA GLU A 316 23.37 20.71 -14.00
C GLU A 316 24.77 20.21 -13.62
N ALA A 317 25.43 19.53 -14.55
CA ALA A 317 26.76 18.95 -14.29
C ALA A 317 27.76 20.04 -13.82
N GLY A 318 28.13 19.97 -12.53
CA GLY A 318 29.07 20.94 -11.89
C GLY A 318 28.41 22.03 -11.03
N GLU A 319 27.09 22.12 -11.00
CA GLU A 319 26.37 23.00 -10.07
C GLU A 319 26.21 22.32 -8.69
N LYS A 320 26.41 23.11 -7.65
CA LYS A 320 26.08 22.68 -6.29
C LYS A 320 24.59 22.95 -6.03
N PRO A 321 23.86 21.99 -5.46
CA PRO A 321 22.48 22.25 -5.06
C PRO A 321 22.41 23.45 -4.11
N PRO A 322 21.30 24.20 -4.09
CA PRO A 322 21.08 25.29 -3.16
C PRO A 322 21.29 24.85 -1.70
N ALA A 323 21.74 25.74 -0.86
CA ALA A 323 21.90 25.45 0.56
C ALA A 323 20.56 25.05 1.18
N GLY A 324 20.53 23.90 1.86
CA GLY A 324 19.32 23.33 2.45
C GLY A 324 18.43 22.55 1.49
N ALA A 325 18.84 22.34 0.22
CA ALA A 325 18.17 21.47 -0.71
C ALA A 325 18.19 20.00 -0.23
N VAL A 326 17.25 19.21 -0.73
CA VAL A 326 17.25 17.76 -0.53
C VAL A 326 18.49 17.16 -1.18
N GLU A 327 19.29 16.40 -0.44
CA GLU A 327 20.51 15.77 -0.93
C GLU A 327 20.33 14.30 -1.32
N ASP A 328 19.34 13.65 -0.72
CA ASP A 328 19.09 12.22 -0.84
C ASP A 328 17.61 11.93 -1.02
N HIS A 329 17.27 10.90 -1.80
CA HIS A 329 15.91 10.39 -1.82
C HIS A 329 15.55 9.78 -0.46
N ARG A 330 14.45 10.21 0.14
CA ARG A 330 13.95 9.71 1.43
C ARG A 330 12.42 9.69 1.44
N VAL A 331 11.85 8.64 1.99
CA VAL A 331 10.43 8.61 2.30
C VAL A 331 10.22 9.22 3.68
N VAL A 332 9.42 10.28 3.73
CA VAL A 332 9.20 11.10 4.92
C VAL A 332 7.77 10.89 5.43
N ASP A 333 7.61 10.69 6.74
CA ASP A 333 6.36 10.94 7.44
C ASP A 333 6.21 12.46 7.59
N VAL A 334 5.30 13.02 6.81
CA VAL A 334 5.14 14.48 6.67
C VAL A 334 4.73 15.13 7.99
N ARG A 335 3.77 14.51 8.71
CA ARG A 335 3.31 15.04 9.99
C ARG A 335 4.42 15.08 11.01
N ARG A 336 5.18 13.99 11.14
CA ARG A 336 6.29 13.90 12.07
C ARG A 336 7.38 14.93 11.76
N ALA A 337 7.68 15.16 10.47
CA ALA A 337 8.65 16.15 10.04
C ALA A 337 8.18 17.59 10.34
N LEU A 338 6.89 17.89 10.16
CA LEU A 338 6.32 19.19 10.50
C LEU A 338 6.24 19.45 12.01
N ASP A 339 5.99 18.41 12.81
CA ASP A 339 5.92 18.51 14.28
C ASP A 339 7.31 18.62 14.93
N ALA A 340 8.37 18.21 14.24
CA ALA A 340 9.76 18.31 14.70
C ALA A 340 10.69 18.73 13.55
N PRO A 341 10.58 19.99 13.09
CA PRO A 341 11.23 20.45 11.86
C PRO A 341 12.76 20.46 11.93
N GLY A 342 13.37 20.56 13.12
CA GLY A 342 14.82 20.62 13.25
C GLY A 342 15.43 21.70 12.34
N ASP A 343 16.43 21.31 11.55
CA ASP A 343 17.14 22.20 10.61
C ASP A 343 16.57 22.21 9.19
N LEU A 344 15.28 21.80 9.02
CA LEU A 344 14.63 21.83 7.71
C LEU A 344 14.50 23.28 7.20
N SER A 345 14.81 23.50 5.92
CA SER A 345 14.62 24.82 5.30
C SER A 345 13.13 25.17 5.18
N GLU A 346 12.84 26.49 5.12
CA GLU A 346 11.45 26.96 4.92
C GLU A 346 10.85 26.44 3.61
N GLU A 347 11.66 26.24 2.57
CA GLU A 347 11.22 25.66 1.30
C GLU A 347 10.75 24.19 1.49
N ARG A 348 11.52 23.38 2.21
CA ARG A 348 11.12 21.99 2.54
C ARG A 348 9.88 21.97 3.41
N LEU A 349 9.80 22.83 4.42
CA LEU A 349 8.60 22.94 5.26
C LEU A 349 7.37 23.33 4.45
N ALA A 350 7.50 24.27 3.50
CA ALA A 350 6.43 24.65 2.59
C ALA A 350 5.99 23.48 1.71
N ARG A 351 6.95 22.70 1.18
CA ARG A 351 6.67 21.47 0.39
C ARG A 351 5.91 20.43 1.22
N TYR A 352 6.30 20.24 2.47
CA TYR A 352 5.65 19.28 3.38
C TYR A 352 4.22 19.71 3.74
N ARG A 353 4.01 21.01 4.03
CA ARG A 353 2.66 21.57 4.26
C ARG A 353 1.77 21.37 3.03
N LEU A 354 2.30 21.65 1.83
CA LEU A 354 1.59 21.44 0.58
C LEU A 354 1.20 19.95 0.39
N ALA A 355 2.12 19.01 0.66
CA ALA A 355 1.84 17.59 0.60
C ALA A 355 0.73 17.17 1.57
N ALA A 356 0.80 17.64 2.83
CA ALA A 356 -0.23 17.35 3.83
C ALA A 356 -1.61 17.88 3.41
N ASP A 357 -1.67 19.12 2.91
CA ASP A 357 -2.93 19.75 2.50
C ASP A 357 -3.55 19.09 1.27
N ARG A 358 -2.74 18.77 0.27
CA ARG A 358 -3.20 18.08 -0.95
C ARG A 358 -3.67 16.66 -0.65
N THR A 359 -2.84 15.87 0.06
CA THR A 359 -3.18 14.49 0.45
C THR A 359 -4.48 14.46 1.23
N ARG A 360 -4.63 15.34 2.24
CA ARG A 360 -5.88 15.49 2.99
C ARG A 360 -7.06 15.80 2.06
N GLY A 361 -6.89 16.75 1.13
CA GLY A 361 -7.93 17.13 0.17
C GLY A 361 -8.39 15.95 -0.68
N PHE A 362 -7.48 15.16 -1.22
CA PHE A 362 -7.80 13.98 -2.03
C PHE A 362 -8.44 12.86 -1.21
N LEU A 363 -7.91 12.56 -0.03
CA LEU A 363 -8.45 11.52 0.85
C LEU A 363 -9.91 11.80 1.24
N TYR A 364 -10.29 13.08 1.40
CA TYR A 364 -11.62 13.51 1.81
C TYR A 364 -12.58 13.84 0.67
N ASN A 365 -12.12 13.77 -0.57
CA ASN A 365 -12.84 14.29 -1.74
C ASN A 365 -14.23 13.66 -1.95
N ARG A 366 -14.47 12.46 -1.43
CA ARG A 366 -15.78 11.77 -1.56
C ARG A 366 -16.57 11.70 -0.25
N GLY A 367 -16.58 12.80 0.51
CA GLY A 367 -17.47 12.98 1.66
C GLY A 367 -16.94 12.51 3.01
N ALA A 368 -15.65 12.14 3.10
CA ALA A 368 -15.08 11.71 4.36
C ALA A 368 -14.99 12.78 5.47
N PRO A 369 -14.92 14.10 5.23
CA PRO A 369 -14.96 15.07 6.32
C PRO A 369 -16.33 15.09 7.00
N GLY A 370 -16.43 14.45 8.14
CA GLY A 370 -17.61 14.45 8.99
C GLY A 370 -18.63 13.33 8.75
N GLY A 371 -18.53 12.57 7.63
CA GLY A 371 -19.42 11.43 7.35
C GLY A 371 -18.91 10.11 7.91
N ASP A 372 -17.73 9.70 7.46
CA ASP A 372 -17.20 8.36 7.77
C ASP A 372 -16.17 8.34 8.92
N GLY A 373 -15.74 9.51 9.40
CA GLY A 373 -14.84 9.61 10.56
C GLY A 373 -13.37 9.34 10.25
N LEU A 374 -12.93 9.41 8.98
CA LEU A 374 -11.52 9.37 8.62
C LEU A 374 -10.75 10.51 9.29
N LYS A 375 -9.60 10.23 9.93
CA LYS A 375 -8.80 11.21 10.66
C LYS A 375 -7.32 11.05 10.32
N GLU A 376 -6.57 12.14 10.46
CA GLU A 376 -5.11 12.04 10.43
C GLU A 376 -4.60 11.24 11.64
N LEU A 377 -3.62 10.38 11.41
CA LEU A 377 -2.99 9.57 12.43
C LEU A 377 -2.09 10.45 13.30
N THR A 378 -2.31 10.40 14.59
CA THR A 378 -1.40 10.96 15.58
C THR A 378 -0.87 9.83 16.43
N LEU A 379 0.40 9.48 16.27
CA LEU A 379 1.08 8.55 17.15
C LEU A 379 1.68 9.33 18.31
N GLU A 380 1.48 8.86 19.54
CA GLU A 380 2.21 9.41 20.68
C GLU A 380 3.71 9.27 20.43
N ARG A 381 4.47 10.31 20.79
CA ARG A 381 5.93 10.27 20.71
C ARG A 381 6.45 9.39 21.83
N ASP A 382 7.25 8.40 21.46
CA ASP A 382 8.01 7.59 22.43
C ASP A 382 9.13 8.43 23.04
#